data_578015c14cc1a527f73762aa55cff9b9
#
_entry.id   578015c14cc1a527f73762aa55cff9b9
#
_cell.length_a   1.000
_cell.length_b   1.000
_cell.length_c   1.000
_cell.angle_alpha   90.00
_cell.angle_beta   90.00
_cell.angle_gamma   90.00
#
_symmetry.space_group_name_H-M   'P 1'
#
loop_
_entity.id
_entity.type
_entity.pdbx_description
1 polymer ?
#
loop_
_entity_poly.entity_id
_entity_poly.type
_entity_poly.pdbx_seq_one_letter_code
_entity_poly.pdbx_strand_id
1 'polypeptide(L)'
;MAAQLIVSISGISDRTVDDVAAFCGHLDARGVPVSFLVAPRMKGGYRLDRDDDTVGWLADRRAGGDAIVLHGYDEAATKARRGEFATLQAHEANLRLMAADRILEHLGLRTRLFAAPGWNVSQGALKALPRNGFRLVAGLSGITDLVRDDTVRARVLGIGEGFLTEPWWCRTLVLSAERTARRDGIVRVGVAARHLRRPGPRQAMLDAVDLALLHASAPTVYAWQRHRPALTDAA
;
A
#
# COMPACT_ATOMS: atom_id res chain seq x y z
N MET A 1 -3.85 -20.17 -7.21
CA MET A 1 -2.82 -19.50 -6.38
C MET A 1 -3.24 -19.70 -4.94
N ALA A 2 -2.30 -19.85 -4.01
CA ALA A 2 -2.66 -19.94 -2.60
C ALA A 2 -3.30 -18.61 -2.13
N ALA A 3 -4.26 -18.70 -1.21
CA ALA A 3 -4.89 -17.55 -0.57
C ALA A 3 -3.81 -16.66 0.07
N GLN A 4 -3.91 -15.34 -0.10
CA GLN A 4 -2.94 -14.39 0.43
C GLN A 4 -3.62 -13.27 1.20
N LEU A 5 -2.93 -12.74 2.20
CA LEU A 5 -3.32 -11.55 2.94
C LEU A 5 -2.27 -10.46 2.78
N ILE A 6 -2.67 -9.29 2.28
CA ILE A 6 -1.84 -8.10 2.16
C ILE A 6 -2.47 -6.97 2.96
N VAL A 7 -1.75 -6.46 3.95
CA VAL A 7 -2.14 -5.29 4.74
C VAL A 7 -1.35 -4.08 4.28
N SER A 8 -2.02 -2.95 4.06
CA SER A 8 -1.36 -1.70 3.66
C SER A 8 -1.85 -0.50 4.45
N ILE A 9 -0.91 0.41 4.79
CA ILE A 9 -1.17 1.62 5.57
C ILE A 9 -0.63 2.83 4.81
N SER A 10 -1.45 3.87 4.63
CA SER A 10 -1.07 5.15 4.02
C SER A 10 -1.17 6.32 5.00
N GLY A 11 -0.63 7.48 4.63
CA GLY A 11 -0.74 8.70 5.42
C GLY A 11 0.10 8.69 6.70
N ILE A 12 1.31 8.14 6.62
CA ILE A 12 2.26 8.03 7.73
C ILE A 12 3.05 9.34 7.84
N SER A 13 3.10 9.92 9.02
CA SER A 13 3.76 11.20 9.31
C SER A 13 4.09 11.29 10.80
N ASP A 14 4.82 12.35 11.18
CA ASP A 14 5.07 12.76 12.58
C ASP A 14 3.83 12.69 13.50
N ARG A 15 2.65 12.98 12.92
CA ARG A 15 1.37 13.00 13.68
C ARG A 15 0.69 11.65 13.78
N THR A 16 1.11 10.67 13.02
CA THR A 16 0.40 9.38 12.90
C THR A 16 1.28 8.18 13.13
N VAL A 17 2.60 8.34 13.15
CA VAL A 17 3.56 7.23 13.27
C VAL A 17 3.34 6.41 14.54
N ASP A 18 3.03 7.05 15.68
CA ASP A 18 2.78 6.35 16.94
C ASP A 18 1.53 5.45 16.87
N ASP A 19 0.44 5.96 16.27
CA ASP A 19 -0.78 5.17 16.09
C ASP A 19 -0.55 4.00 15.13
N VAL A 20 0.27 4.22 14.10
CA VAL A 20 0.67 3.18 13.15
C VAL A 20 1.55 2.15 13.82
N ALA A 21 2.54 2.57 14.62
CA ALA A 21 3.43 1.67 15.35
C ALA A 21 2.66 0.80 16.34
N ALA A 22 1.75 1.40 17.12
CA ALA A 22 0.88 0.65 18.01
C ALA A 22 0.01 -0.39 17.27
N PHE A 23 -0.53 -0.03 16.11
CA PHE A 23 -1.30 -0.96 15.28
C PHE A 23 -0.42 -2.06 14.69
N CYS A 24 0.80 -1.74 14.23
CA CYS A 24 1.77 -2.72 13.75
C CYS A 24 2.12 -3.74 14.83
N GLY A 25 2.23 -3.35 16.11
CA GLY A 25 2.43 -4.29 17.20
C GLY A 25 1.35 -5.39 17.30
N HIS A 26 0.10 -5.06 16.98
CA HIS A 26 -0.97 -6.07 16.89
C HIS A 26 -0.82 -7.00 15.68
N LEU A 27 -0.30 -6.50 14.55
CA LEU A 27 -0.03 -7.29 13.34
C LEU A 27 1.20 -8.17 13.51
N ASP A 28 2.25 -7.64 14.15
CA ASP A 28 3.48 -8.38 14.46
C ASP A 28 3.20 -9.60 15.33
N ALA A 29 2.34 -9.44 16.35
CA ALA A 29 1.88 -10.54 17.19
C ALA A 29 1.14 -11.65 16.42
N ARG A 30 0.65 -11.36 15.21
CA ARG A 30 -0.02 -12.28 14.28
C ARG A 30 0.89 -12.78 13.16
N GLY A 31 2.14 -12.34 13.11
CA GLY A 31 3.07 -12.64 12.01
C GLY A 31 2.65 -12.03 10.67
N VAL A 32 1.96 -10.89 10.68
CA VAL A 32 1.44 -10.22 9.48
C VAL A 32 2.30 -9.02 9.12
N PRO A 33 3.12 -9.10 8.07
CA PRO A 33 3.92 -7.97 7.61
C PRO A 33 3.04 -6.92 6.92
N VAL A 34 3.54 -5.68 6.85
CA VAL A 34 2.82 -4.51 6.36
C VAL A 34 3.45 -3.93 5.11
N SER A 35 2.63 -3.43 4.19
CA SER A 35 3.07 -2.61 3.07
C SER A 35 2.78 -1.14 3.37
N PHE A 36 3.81 -0.36 3.67
CA PHE A 36 3.68 1.07 3.94
C PHE A 36 3.60 1.86 2.66
N LEU A 37 2.49 2.56 2.46
CA LEU A 37 2.25 3.42 1.30
C LEU A 37 2.77 4.81 1.64
N VAL A 38 3.99 5.12 1.18
CA VAL A 38 4.76 6.30 1.58
C VAL A 38 4.72 7.37 0.51
N ALA A 39 4.28 8.57 0.87
CA ALA A 39 4.34 9.77 0.03
C ALA A 39 5.40 10.73 0.58
N PRO A 40 6.30 11.29 -0.26
CA PRO A 40 7.32 12.26 0.20
C PRO A 40 6.74 13.54 0.78
N ARG A 41 5.52 13.90 0.37
CA ARG A 41 4.79 15.08 0.83
C ARG A 41 3.34 14.76 1.10
N MET A 42 2.75 15.45 2.07
CA MET A 42 1.34 15.29 2.40
C MET A 42 0.70 16.64 2.76
N LYS A 43 -0.63 16.59 2.95
CA LYS A 43 -1.44 17.74 3.34
C LYS A 43 -0.88 18.41 4.61
N GLY A 44 -0.98 19.74 4.65
CA GLY A 44 -0.52 20.53 5.80
C GLY A 44 0.97 20.88 5.77
N GLY A 45 1.63 20.69 4.60
CA GLY A 45 3.04 21.04 4.43
C GLY A 45 4.01 19.97 4.96
N TYR A 46 3.50 18.78 5.34
CA TYR A 46 4.36 17.70 5.79
C TYR A 46 5.34 17.27 4.68
N ARG A 47 6.57 17.05 5.11
CA ARG A 47 7.67 16.60 4.26
C ARG A 47 8.44 15.50 4.96
N LEU A 48 8.49 14.33 4.35
CA LEU A 48 9.19 13.16 4.89
C LEU A 48 10.71 13.42 5.02
N ASP A 49 11.29 14.20 4.11
CA ASP A 49 12.71 14.59 4.14
C ASP A 49 13.08 15.60 5.25
N ARG A 50 12.17 15.88 6.17
CA ARG A 50 12.34 16.70 7.37
C ARG A 50 11.85 16.00 8.65
N ASP A 51 11.64 14.70 8.58
CA ASP A 51 11.07 13.89 9.66
C ASP A 51 11.93 12.62 9.82
N ASP A 52 13.10 12.80 10.43
CA ASP A 52 14.10 11.76 10.59
C ASP A 52 13.58 10.59 11.44
N ASP A 53 12.71 10.87 12.42
CA ASP A 53 12.11 9.85 13.28
C ASP A 53 11.21 8.90 12.48
N THR A 54 10.31 9.44 11.66
CA THR A 54 9.45 8.62 10.79
C THR A 54 10.28 7.87 9.74
N VAL A 55 11.32 8.49 9.18
CA VAL A 55 12.23 7.84 8.23
C VAL A 55 12.97 6.68 8.88
N GLY A 56 13.54 6.88 10.06
CA GLY A 56 14.23 5.85 10.83
C GLY A 56 13.30 4.67 11.14
N TRP A 57 12.10 4.97 11.63
CA TRP A 57 11.08 3.96 11.91
C TRP A 57 10.71 3.13 10.66
N LEU A 58 10.48 3.79 9.51
CA LEU A 58 10.17 3.10 8.25
C LEU A 58 11.34 2.23 7.77
N ALA A 59 12.59 2.68 7.97
CA ALA A 59 13.78 1.91 7.63
C ALA A 59 13.90 0.64 8.48
N ASP A 60 13.66 0.74 9.79
CA ASP A 60 13.66 -0.40 10.71
C ASP A 60 12.57 -1.41 10.36
N ARG A 61 11.36 -0.93 10.07
CA ARG A 61 10.25 -1.77 9.62
C ARG A 61 10.58 -2.52 8.33
N ARG A 62 11.20 -1.83 7.37
CA ARG A 62 11.65 -2.45 6.12
C ARG A 62 12.73 -3.53 6.36
N ALA A 63 13.67 -3.28 7.26
CA ALA A 63 14.68 -4.26 7.65
C ALA A 63 14.05 -5.50 8.31
N GLY A 64 12.91 -5.32 9.01
CA GLY A 64 12.10 -6.38 9.62
C GLY A 64 11.24 -7.19 8.63
N GLY A 65 11.22 -6.83 7.33
CA GLY A 65 10.48 -7.57 6.30
C GLY A 65 9.23 -6.90 5.76
N ASP A 66 8.90 -5.70 6.22
CA ASP A 66 7.83 -4.89 5.66
C ASP A 66 8.20 -4.28 4.30
N ALA A 67 7.21 -3.88 3.52
CA ALA A 67 7.44 -3.27 2.22
C ALA A 67 7.22 -1.75 2.24
N ILE A 68 8.10 -1.02 1.56
CA ILE A 68 7.88 0.38 1.21
C ILE A 68 7.32 0.45 -0.22
N VAL A 69 6.20 1.14 -0.38
CA VAL A 69 5.50 1.35 -1.66
C VAL A 69 5.36 2.85 -1.88
N LEU A 70 5.82 3.38 -3.00
CA LEU A 70 5.62 4.79 -3.32
C LEU A 70 4.13 5.10 -3.51
N HIS A 71 3.62 6.10 -2.78
CA HIS A 71 2.20 6.50 -2.78
C HIS A 71 2.00 7.92 -3.31
N GLY A 72 2.41 8.14 -4.56
CA GLY A 72 2.39 9.47 -5.16
C GLY A 72 3.55 10.36 -4.74
N TYR A 73 3.48 11.63 -5.13
CA TYR A 73 4.48 12.64 -4.80
C TYR A 73 4.00 13.57 -3.67
N ASP A 74 2.72 13.96 -3.71
CA ASP A 74 2.10 14.94 -2.82
C ASP A 74 0.70 14.46 -2.41
N GLU A 75 0.65 13.44 -1.56
CA GLU A 75 -0.59 12.81 -1.16
C GLU A 75 -1.53 13.80 -0.46
N ALA A 76 -2.75 13.91 -0.97
CA ALA A 76 -3.84 14.69 -0.36
C ALA A 76 -3.51 16.15 -0.02
N ALA A 77 -2.58 16.79 -0.74
CA ALA A 77 -2.28 18.21 -0.56
C ALA A 77 -3.52 19.10 -0.82
N THR A 78 -4.38 18.69 -1.75
CA THR A 78 -5.70 19.31 -2.01
C THR A 78 -6.75 18.25 -2.33
N LYS A 79 -8.07 18.61 -2.31
CA LYS A 79 -9.13 17.71 -2.76
C LYS A 79 -8.89 17.19 -4.19
N ALA A 80 -8.39 18.04 -5.07
CA ALA A 80 -8.04 17.67 -6.45
C ALA A 80 -6.88 16.68 -6.55
N ARG A 81 -5.99 16.65 -5.56
CA ARG A 81 -4.81 15.78 -5.55
C ARG A 81 -5.01 14.46 -4.80
N ARG A 82 -6.18 14.18 -4.25
CA ARG A 82 -6.50 12.85 -3.68
C ARG A 82 -6.44 11.74 -4.72
N GLY A 83 -6.62 12.09 -6.00
CA GLY A 83 -6.40 11.20 -7.13
C GLY A 83 -5.22 11.67 -7.98
N GLU A 84 -4.10 12.05 -7.36
CA GLU A 84 -2.95 12.71 -8.01
C GLU A 84 -2.56 12.08 -9.35
N PHE A 85 -2.51 10.75 -9.40
CA PHE A 85 -2.13 10.02 -10.62
C PHE A 85 -3.32 9.54 -11.46
N ALA A 86 -4.56 9.89 -11.09
CA ALA A 86 -5.74 9.40 -11.80
C ALA A 86 -5.93 10.04 -13.18
N THR A 87 -5.41 11.27 -13.41
CA THR A 87 -5.63 12.05 -14.64
C THR A 87 -4.35 12.58 -15.28
N LEU A 88 -3.18 12.29 -14.71
CA LEU A 88 -1.92 12.85 -15.19
C LEU A 88 -1.56 12.35 -16.60
N GLN A 89 -1.07 13.27 -17.43
CA GLN A 89 -0.40 12.93 -18.69
C GLN A 89 0.97 12.30 -18.41
N ALA A 90 1.52 11.57 -19.37
CA ALA A 90 2.77 10.81 -19.19
C ALA A 90 3.96 11.69 -18.80
N HIS A 91 4.07 12.89 -19.36
CA HIS A 91 5.15 13.82 -19.04
C HIS A 91 5.08 14.31 -17.58
N GLU A 92 3.91 14.76 -17.13
CA GLU A 92 3.71 15.22 -15.76
C GLU A 92 3.87 14.09 -14.75
N ALA A 93 3.32 12.92 -15.04
CA ALA A 93 3.51 11.73 -14.21
C ALA A 93 5.00 11.38 -14.07
N ASN A 94 5.75 11.44 -15.18
CA ASN A 94 7.20 11.20 -15.17
C ASN A 94 7.94 12.15 -14.25
N LEU A 95 7.67 13.46 -14.34
CA LEU A 95 8.32 14.46 -13.46
C LEU A 95 8.04 14.22 -11.99
N ARG A 96 6.79 13.90 -11.62
CA ARG A 96 6.41 13.62 -10.24
C ARG A 96 7.03 12.33 -9.72
N LEU A 97 7.08 11.27 -10.53
CA LEU A 97 7.73 10.00 -10.19
C LEU A 97 9.23 10.20 -9.96
N MET A 98 9.91 10.93 -10.86
CA MET A 98 11.33 11.24 -10.69
C MET A 98 11.60 12.01 -9.40
N ALA A 99 10.80 13.03 -9.11
CA ALA A 99 10.96 13.83 -7.89
C ALA A 99 10.73 12.98 -6.62
N ALA A 100 9.69 12.13 -6.62
CA ALA A 100 9.41 11.23 -5.51
C ALA A 100 10.50 10.18 -5.33
N ASP A 101 10.93 9.52 -6.41
CA ASP A 101 11.98 8.49 -6.36
C ASP A 101 13.31 9.05 -5.82
N ARG A 102 13.69 10.27 -6.23
CA ARG A 102 14.90 10.95 -5.70
C ARG A 102 14.83 11.21 -4.21
N ILE A 103 13.68 11.65 -3.71
CA ILE A 103 13.52 11.89 -2.27
C ILE A 103 13.63 10.57 -1.52
N LEU A 104 12.91 9.52 -1.94
CA LEU A 104 12.99 8.20 -1.29
C LEU A 104 14.38 7.58 -1.41
N GLU A 105 15.10 7.81 -2.52
CA GLU A 105 16.49 7.36 -2.67
C GLU A 105 17.42 8.03 -1.66
N HIS A 106 17.30 9.37 -1.51
CA HIS A 106 18.08 10.14 -0.53
C HIS A 106 17.83 9.67 0.91
N LEU A 107 16.60 9.27 1.22
CA LEU A 107 16.20 8.78 2.53
C LEU A 107 16.49 7.27 2.75
N GLY A 108 17.10 6.57 1.79
CA GLY A 108 17.34 5.14 1.88
C GLY A 108 16.08 4.26 1.77
N LEU A 109 14.93 4.87 1.41
CA LEU A 109 13.62 4.20 1.31
C LEU A 109 13.21 3.89 -0.13
N ARG A 110 14.14 3.97 -1.09
CA ARG A 110 13.84 3.73 -2.50
C ARG A 110 13.13 2.40 -2.74
N THR A 111 12.10 2.45 -3.56
CA THR A 111 11.28 1.28 -3.91
C THR A 111 10.99 1.21 -5.40
N ARG A 112 10.59 0.03 -5.89
CA ARG A 112 10.12 -0.21 -7.26
C ARG A 112 8.65 -0.62 -7.32
N LEU A 113 7.95 -0.42 -6.20
CA LEU A 113 6.54 -0.71 -6.02
C LEU A 113 5.78 0.63 -5.97
N PHE A 114 4.64 0.69 -6.63
CA PHE A 114 3.82 1.89 -6.71
C PHE A 114 2.34 1.60 -6.41
N ALA A 115 1.72 2.49 -5.66
CA ALA A 115 0.27 2.53 -5.45
C ALA A 115 -0.18 3.98 -5.46
N ALA A 116 -1.01 4.39 -6.41
CA ALA A 116 -1.47 5.77 -6.48
C ALA A 116 -2.40 6.14 -5.32
N PRO A 117 -2.40 7.39 -4.85
CA PRO A 117 -3.44 7.90 -3.96
C PRO A 117 -4.82 7.67 -4.56
N GLY A 118 -5.74 7.08 -3.77
CA GLY A 118 -7.05 6.66 -4.26
C GLY A 118 -7.05 5.43 -5.18
N TRP A 119 -5.91 4.75 -5.33
CA TRP A 119 -5.73 3.52 -6.11
C TRP A 119 -5.99 3.64 -7.62
N ASN A 120 -6.17 4.85 -8.15
CA ASN A 120 -6.45 5.11 -9.55
C ASN A 120 -5.21 5.63 -10.27
N VAL A 121 -4.88 4.99 -11.40
CA VAL A 121 -3.71 5.32 -12.22
C VAL A 121 -4.16 5.59 -13.64
N SER A 122 -3.79 6.76 -14.19
CA SER A 122 -4.07 7.12 -15.59
C SER A 122 -3.22 6.29 -16.57
N GLN A 123 -3.63 6.22 -17.81
CA GLN A 123 -2.85 5.61 -18.88
C GLN A 123 -1.49 6.33 -19.07
N GLY A 124 -1.47 7.65 -18.86
CA GLY A 124 -0.22 8.43 -18.89
C GLY A 124 0.74 8.02 -17.79
N ALA A 125 0.24 7.83 -16.56
CA ALA A 125 1.04 7.38 -15.45
C ALA A 125 1.53 5.94 -15.62
N LEU A 126 0.68 5.02 -16.13
CA LEU A 126 1.07 3.64 -16.44
C LEU A 126 2.24 3.59 -17.43
N LYS A 127 2.28 4.48 -18.45
CA LYS A 127 3.39 4.58 -19.38
C LYS A 127 4.67 5.16 -18.76
N ALA A 128 4.54 6.03 -17.74
CA ALA A 128 5.67 6.67 -17.08
C ALA A 128 6.35 5.76 -16.04
N LEU A 129 5.61 4.90 -15.38
CA LEU A 129 6.09 4.05 -14.29
C LEU A 129 7.27 3.14 -14.69
N PRO A 130 7.22 2.34 -15.78
CA PRO A 130 8.35 1.50 -16.18
C PRO A 130 9.59 2.32 -16.54
N ARG A 131 9.41 3.51 -17.14
CA ARG A 131 10.51 4.42 -17.49
C ARG A 131 11.28 4.91 -16.27
N ASN A 132 10.62 4.97 -15.11
CA ASN A 132 11.22 5.31 -13.82
C ASN A 132 11.64 4.05 -13.02
N GLY A 133 11.64 2.88 -13.65
CA GLY A 133 12.10 1.63 -13.06
C GLY A 133 11.10 0.96 -12.10
N PHE A 134 9.86 1.45 -12.01
CA PHE A 134 8.80 0.76 -11.25
C PHE A 134 8.43 -0.55 -11.94
N ARG A 135 8.18 -1.57 -11.15
CA ARG A 135 7.96 -2.95 -11.61
C ARG A 135 6.59 -3.48 -11.25
N LEU A 136 5.94 -2.91 -10.24
CA LEU A 136 4.63 -3.34 -9.77
C LEU A 136 3.76 -2.12 -9.48
N VAL A 137 2.49 -2.23 -9.90
CA VAL A 137 1.43 -1.27 -9.55
C VAL A 137 0.33 -1.97 -8.79
N ALA A 138 0.04 -1.48 -7.58
CA ALA A 138 -1.15 -1.86 -6.83
C ALA A 138 -2.28 -0.87 -7.15
N GLY A 139 -3.27 -1.32 -7.93
CA GLY A 139 -4.47 -0.57 -8.29
C GLY A 139 -5.70 -0.95 -7.47
N LEU A 140 -6.84 -0.32 -7.72
CA LEU A 140 -8.10 -0.57 -6.99
C LEU A 140 -8.59 -2.02 -7.14
N SER A 141 -8.54 -2.58 -8.33
CA SER A 141 -9.11 -3.89 -8.67
C SER A 141 -8.08 -5.00 -8.87
N GLY A 142 -6.78 -4.68 -8.87
CA GLY A 142 -5.74 -5.66 -9.13
C GLY A 142 -4.33 -5.17 -8.83
N ILE A 143 -3.40 -6.09 -8.97
CA ILE A 143 -1.95 -5.86 -8.86
C ILE A 143 -1.35 -6.19 -10.22
N THR A 144 -0.70 -5.20 -10.85
CA THR A 144 -0.11 -5.32 -12.18
C THR A 144 1.41 -5.44 -12.08
N ASP A 145 1.97 -6.50 -12.65
CA ASP A 145 3.40 -6.63 -12.94
C ASP A 145 3.70 -5.88 -14.24
N LEU A 146 4.41 -4.76 -14.14
CA LEU A 146 4.74 -3.90 -15.28
C LEU A 146 5.84 -4.47 -16.18
N VAL A 147 6.53 -5.51 -15.75
CA VAL A 147 7.60 -6.17 -16.52
C VAL A 147 7.03 -7.29 -17.37
N ARG A 148 6.03 -8.00 -16.82
CA ARG A 148 5.37 -9.13 -17.51
C ARG A 148 4.08 -8.74 -18.22
N ASP A 149 3.60 -7.51 -17.98
CA ASP A 149 2.30 -7.01 -18.42
C ASP A 149 1.14 -7.94 -18.00
N ASP A 150 1.23 -8.43 -16.75
CA ASP A 150 0.25 -9.34 -16.17
C ASP A 150 -0.45 -8.69 -14.98
N THR A 151 -1.76 -8.95 -14.84
CA THR A 151 -2.58 -8.38 -13.76
C THR A 151 -3.34 -9.46 -13.02
N VAL A 152 -3.03 -9.59 -11.74
CA VAL A 152 -3.77 -10.43 -10.82
C VAL A 152 -4.95 -9.64 -10.25
N ARG A 153 -6.17 -10.18 -10.42
CA ARG A 153 -7.38 -9.57 -9.85
C ARG A 153 -7.40 -9.72 -8.34
N ALA A 154 -7.35 -8.59 -7.65
CA ALA A 154 -7.42 -8.52 -6.20
C ALA A 154 -7.89 -7.11 -5.82
N ARG A 155 -9.17 -6.95 -5.48
CA ARG A 155 -9.72 -5.67 -5.08
C ARG A 155 -9.19 -5.27 -3.70
N VAL A 156 -8.80 -3.99 -3.55
CA VAL A 156 -8.47 -3.45 -2.24
C VAL A 156 -9.76 -3.20 -1.44
N LEU A 157 -9.77 -3.65 -0.21
CA LEU A 157 -10.82 -3.42 0.77
C LEU A 157 -10.34 -2.33 1.71
N GLY A 158 -11.13 -1.30 1.92
CA GLY A 158 -10.76 -0.16 2.76
C GLY A 158 -11.96 0.44 3.47
N ILE A 159 -11.68 1.29 4.44
CA ILE A 159 -12.68 2.06 5.17
C ILE A 159 -12.90 3.36 4.42
N GLY A 160 -14.13 3.60 3.98
CA GLY A 160 -14.52 4.83 3.30
C GLY A 160 -14.55 6.05 4.22
N GLU A 161 -14.72 7.22 3.64
CA GLU A 161 -14.83 8.47 4.38
C GLU A 161 -16.30 8.71 4.84
N GLY A 162 -16.45 9.30 6.00
CA GLY A 162 -17.74 9.72 6.57
C GLY A 162 -18.01 9.09 7.94
N PHE A 163 -18.25 9.95 8.93
CA PHE A 163 -18.48 9.51 10.32
C PHE A 163 -19.76 8.66 10.47
N LEU A 164 -20.85 9.07 9.82
CA LEU A 164 -22.13 8.38 9.91
C LEU A 164 -22.15 7.03 9.18
N THR A 165 -21.28 6.85 8.20
CA THR A 165 -21.19 5.63 7.39
C THR A 165 -20.09 4.68 7.88
N GLU A 166 -19.31 5.05 8.90
CA GLU A 166 -18.19 4.26 9.41
C GLU A 166 -18.61 2.87 9.87
N PRO A 167 -19.66 2.64 10.67
CA PRO A 167 -20.06 1.30 11.07
C PRO A 167 -20.39 0.40 9.88
N TRP A 168 -21.01 0.97 8.84
CA TRP A 168 -21.31 0.25 7.60
C TRP A 168 -20.03 -0.13 6.85
N TRP A 169 -19.07 0.80 6.73
CA TRP A 169 -17.78 0.54 6.09
C TRP A 169 -16.98 -0.52 6.84
N CYS A 170 -16.93 -0.46 8.18
CA CYS A 170 -16.27 -1.44 9.03
C CYS A 170 -16.87 -2.84 8.80
N ARG A 171 -18.21 -2.96 8.85
CA ARG A 171 -18.89 -4.23 8.58
C ARG A 171 -18.63 -4.76 7.18
N THR A 172 -18.70 -3.88 6.17
CA THR A 172 -18.46 -4.26 4.77
C THR A 172 -17.02 -4.74 4.56
N LEU A 173 -16.04 -4.12 5.19
CA LEU A 173 -14.64 -4.53 5.17
C LEU A 173 -14.49 -5.96 5.69
N VAL A 174 -14.98 -6.23 6.91
CA VAL A 174 -14.87 -7.54 7.58
C VAL A 174 -15.54 -8.64 6.75
N LEU A 175 -16.80 -8.45 6.34
CA LEU A 175 -17.54 -9.43 5.54
C LEU A 175 -16.92 -9.66 4.15
N SER A 176 -16.31 -8.63 3.55
CA SER A 176 -15.66 -8.78 2.25
C SER A 176 -14.33 -9.49 2.37
N ALA A 177 -13.57 -9.25 3.43
CA ALA A 177 -12.33 -9.96 3.72
C ALA A 177 -12.60 -11.45 3.93
N GLU A 178 -13.56 -11.80 4.79
CA GLU A 178 -13.98 -13.19 5.03
C GLU A 178 -14.41 -13.88 3.73
N ARG A 179 -15.30 -13.23 2.95
CA ARG A 179 -15.81 -13.81 1.69
C ARG A 179 -14.68 -14.05 0.68
N THR A 180 -13.69 -13.15 0.64
CA THR A 180 -12.54 -13.29 -0.27
C THR A 180 -11.63 -14.42 0.19
N ALA A 181 -11.32 -14.51 1.49
CA ALA A 181 -10.51 -15.55 2.07
C ALA A 181 -11.12 -16.95 1.88
N ARG A 182 -12.42 -17.10 2.14
CA ARG A 182 -13.17 -18.37 1.94
C ARG A 182 -13.18 -18.87 0.49
N ARG A 183 -12.81 -18.03 -0.48
CA ARG A 183 -12.71 -18.38 -1.91
C ARG A 183 -11.27 -18.51 -2.37
N ASP A 184 -10.34 -18.67 -1.44
CA ASP A 184 -8.89 -18.74 -1.70
C ASP A 184 -8.37 -17.54 -2.51
N GLY A 185 -9.01 -16.38 -2.35
CA GLY A 185 -8.65 -15.15 -3.03
C GLY A 185 -7.53 -14.37 -2.32
N ILE A 186 -7.05 -13.32 -2.96
CA ILE A 186 -6.10 -12.38 -2.36
C ILE A 186 -6.89 -11.33 -1.56
N VAL A 187 -6.82 -11.39 -0.24
CA VAL A 187 -7.38 -10.39 0.66
C VAL A 187 -6.43 -9.21 0.75
N ARG A 188 -6.83 -8.05 0.22
CA ARG A 188 -6.07 -6.81 0.29
C ARG A 188 -6.82 -5.82 1.16
N VAL A 189 -6.31 -5.55 2.35
CA VAL A 189 -6.89 -4.56 3.26
C VAL A 189 -6.00 -3.31 3.32
N GLY A 190 -6.62 -2.14 3.20
CA GLY A 190 -5.91 -0.86 3.20
C GLY A 190 -6.56 0.14 4.14
N VAL A 191 -5.76 0.82 4.95
CA VAL A 191 -6.23 1.84 5.89
C VAL A 191 -5.35 3.08 5.84
N ALA A 192 -5.97 4.26 5.95
CA ALA A 192 -5.21 5.48 6.20
C ALA A 192 -4.91 5.61 7.70
N ALA A 193 -3.67 5.97 8.05
CA ALA A 193 -3.16 6.07 9.42
C ALA A 193 -4.09 6.87 10.35
N ARG A 194 -4.69 7.96 9.86
CA ARG A 194 -5.66 8.78 10.60
C ARG A 194 -6.87 7.99 11.15
N HIS A 195 -7.21 6.86 10.53
CA HIS A 195 -8.35 6.02 10.96
C HIS A 195 -7.96 5.09 12.10
N LEU A 196 -6.66 4.84 12.32
CA LEU A 196 -6.17 3.95 13.37
C LEU A 196 -6.35 4.52 14.79
N ARG A 197 -6.48 5.84 14.93
CA ARG A 197 -6.86 6.50 16.20
C ARG A 197 -8.27 6.12 16.68
N ARG A 198 -9.14 5.75 15.75
CA ARG A 198 -10.53 5.45 16.03
C ARG A 198 -10.70 3.96 16.33
N PRO A 199 -11.37 3.58 17.45
CA PRO A 199 -11.49 2.18 17.86
C PRO A 199 -12.20 1.32 16.81
N GLY A 200 -13.30 1.81 16.21
CA GLY A 200 -14.10 1.07 15.23
C GLY A 200 -13.29 0.65 13.99
N PRO A 201 -12.70 1.60 13.23
CA PRO A 201 -11.84 1.30 12.10
C PRO A 201 -10.66 0.39 12.44
N ARG A 202 -9.99 0.67 13.57
CA ARG A 202 -8.85 -0.14 14.02
C ARG A 202 -9.28 -1.60 14.28
N GLN A 203 -10.38 -1.80 15.03
CA GLN A 203 -10.89 -3.13 15.33
C GLN A 203 -11.34 -3.85 14.06
N ALA A 204 -12.07 -3.18 13.16
CA ALA A 204 -12.51 -3.79 11.90
C ALA A 204 -11.33 -4.26 11.02
N MET A 205 -10.21 -3.54 11.05
CA MET A 205 -8.99 -3.98 10.36
C MET A 205 -8.42 -5.26 10.99
N LEU A 206 -8.37 -5.35 12.31
CA LEU A 206 -7.91 -6.55 13.03
C LEU A 206 -8.85 -7.74 12.78
N ASP A 207 -10.15 -7.52 12.86
CA ASP A 207 -11.15 -8.56 12.58
C ASP A 207 -11.03 -9.11 11.15
N ALA A 208 -10.82 -8.22 10.17
CA ALA A 208 -10.61 -8.61 8.78
C ALA A 208 -9.32 -9.44 8.59
N VAL A 209 -8.26 -9.08 9.31
CA VAL A 209 -6.99 -9.83 9.33
C VAL A 209 -7.21 -11.20 9.99
N ASP A 210 -7.83 -11.25 11.16
CA ASP A 210 -8.05 -12.49 11.91
C ASP A 210 -8.91 -13.48 11.10
N LEU A 211 -9.96 -13.01 10.42
CA LEU A 211 -10.77 -13.85 9.54
C LEU A 211 -10.00 -14.34 8.30
N ALA A 212 -9.13 -13.52 7.72
CA ALA A 212 -8.29 -13.96 6.61
C ALA A 212 -7.31 -15.07 7.07
N LEU A 213 -6.68 -14.90 8.24
CA LEU A 213 -5.80 -15.92 8.82
C LEU A 213 -6.56 -17.20 9.19
N LEU A 214 -7.78 -17.10 9.75
CA LEU A 214 -8.64 -18.24 10.05
C LEU A 214 -8.92 -19.10 8.80
N HIS A 215 -9.02 -18.48 7.63
CA HIS A 215 -9.18 -19.15 6.34
C HIS A 215 -7.85 -19.44 5.63
N ALA A 216 -6.75 -19.56 6.38
CA ALA A 216 -5.43 -19.94 5.90
C ALA A 216 -4.85 -19.02 4.78
N SER A 217 -5.26 -17.74 4.72
CA SER A 217 -4.61 -16.77 3.84
C SER A 217 -3.17 -16.50 4.31
N ALA A 218 -2.18 -16.77 3.46
CA ALA A 218 -0.77 -16.56 3.78
C ALA A 218 -0.44 -15.06 3.85
N PRO A 219 0.05 -14.53 5.01
CA PRO A 219 0.45 -13.13 5.11
C PRO A 219 1.62 -12.81 4.19
N THR A 220 1.52 -11.69 3.48
CA THR A 220 2.58 -11.22 2.59
C THR A 220 2.52 -9.70 2.40
N VAL A 221 3.52 -9.14 1.73
CA VAL A 221 3.58 -7.73 1.34
C VAL A 221 3.48 -7.59 -0.18
N TYR A 222 3.25 -6.36 -0.66
CA TYR A 222 3.50 -6.07 -2.07
C TYR A 222 4.97 -6.32 -2.37
N ALA A 223 5.25 -7.26 -3.28
CA ALA A 223 6.59 -7.63 -3.67
C ALA A 223 6.65 -7.95 -5.17
N TRP A 224 7.69 -7.46 -5.82
CA TRP A 224 8.01 -7.89 -7.17
C TRP A 224 9.13 -8.93 -7.12
N GLN A 225 8.84 -10.14 -7.59
CA GLN A 225 9.81 -11.24 -7.62
C GLN A 225 10.38 -11.38 -9.04
N ARG A 226 11.69 -11.33 -9.15
CA ARG A 226 12.37 -11.72 -10.38
C ARG A 226 12.18 -13.23 -10.55
N HIS A 227 11.41 -13.66 -11.53
CA HIS A 227 11.33 -15.08 -11.85
C HIS A 227 12.74 -15.54 -12.30
N ARG A 228 13.36 -16.41 -11.54
CA ARG A 228 14.46 -17.23 -12.07
C ARG A 228 13.80 -18.23 -13.01
N PRO A 229 14.10 -18.23 -14.34
CA PRO A 229 13.68 -19.35 -15.16
C PRO A 229 14.24 -20.60 -14.49
N ALA A 230 13.40 -21.63 -14.32
CA ALA A 230 13.89 -22.93 -13.95
C ALA A 230 15.00 -23.28 -14.97
N LEU A 231 16.22 -23.48 -14.49
CA LEU A 231 17.26 -24.11 -15.31
C LEU A 231 16.67 -25.50 -15.61
N THR A 232 16.16 -25.68 -16.82
CA THR A 232 15.93 -27.01 -17.36
C THR A 232 17.30 -27.66 -17.36
N ASP A 233 17.49 -28.60 -16.45
CA ASP A 233 18.60 -29.52 -16.52
C ASP A 233 18.50 -30.21 -17.89
N ALA A 234 19.33 -29.74 -18.83
CA ALA A 234 19.59 -30.49 -20.05
C ALA A 234 20.47 -31.66 -19.65
N ALA A 235 19.83 -32.83 -19.52
CA ALA A 235 20.50 -34.11 -19.49
C ALA A 235 21.01 -34.47 -20.90
#